data_b1d9d72ee1f571a0ebc8d2464ca494d6
#
_entry.id   b1d9d72ee1f571a0ebc8d2464ca494d6
#
_cell.length_a   1.000
_cell.length_b   1.000
_cell.length_c   1.000
_cell.angle_alpha   90.00
_cell.angle_beta   90.00
_cell.angle_gamma   90.00
#
_symmetry.space_group_name_H-M   'P 1'
#
loop_
_entity.id
_entity.type
_entity.pdbx_description
1 polymer ?
#
loop_
_entity_poly.entity_id
_entity_poly.type
_entity_poly.pdbx_seq_one_letter_code
_entity_poly.pdbx_strand_id
1 'polypeptide(L)'
;NKTSSHRKAMLMNMSNALIKHEQITTTLAKAKELRRFVEKIVTLGKKGDLISRRKTISTLQDNKMTQKVFDILANRYKNRSGGYTRIIKLGNRFGDNAPTAVIEFVDRDENAKGLDSGPIIEKKSTEEVEEQPQA
;
A
#
# COMPACT_ATOMS: atom_id res chain seq x y z
N ASN A 1 -8.25 -22.56 3.06
CA ASN A 1 -9.35 -23.17 2.33
C ASN A 1 -10.43 -22.18 1.88
N LYS A 2 -10.01 -21.18 1.15
CA LYS A 2 -10.93 -20.18 0.57
C LYS A 2 -11.22 -20.52 -0.87
N THR A 3 -12.43 -20.19 -1.34
CA THR A 3 -12.74 -20.31 -2.77
C THR A 3 -11.83 -19.38 -3.59
N SER A 4 -11.63 -19.69 -4.86
CA SER A 4 -10.80 -18.91 -5.77
C SER A 4 -11.26 -17.44 -5.86
N SER A 5 -12.55 -17.20 -5.97
CA SER A 5 -13.12 -15.84 -6.01
C SER A 5 -12.94 -15.09 -4.69
N HIS A 6 -13.11 -15.76 -3.55
CA HIS A 6 -12.89 -15.15 -2.23
C HIS A 6 -11.42 -14.78 -2.02
N ARG A 7 -10.50 -15.67 -2.41
CA ARG A 7 -9.05 -15.40 -2.34
C ARG A 7 -8.66 -14.19 -3.18
N LYS A 8 -9.18 -14.12 -4.40
CA LYS A 8 -8.92 -12.99 -5.30
C LYS A 8 -9.42 -11.67 -4.75
N ALA A 9 -10.66 -11.65 -4.20
CA ALA A 9 -11.22 -10.47 -3.56
C ALA A 9 -10.41 -10.05 -2.33
N MET A 10 -9.99 -11.00 -1.51
CA MET A 10 -9.15 -10.73 -0.34
C MET A 10 -7.82 -10.07 -0.74
N LEU A 11 -7.12 -10.63 -1.72
CA LEU A 11 -5.84 -10.08 -2.20
C LEU A 11 -6.01 -8.69 -2.82
N MET A 12 -7.09 -8.47 -3.56
CA MET A 12 -7.44 -7.16 -4.11
C MET A 12 -7.64 -6.12 -3.00
N ASN A 13 -8.44 -6.42 -1.99
CA ASN A 13 -8.70 -5.52 -0.88
C ASN A 13 -7.45 -5.23 -0.07
N MET A 14 -6.64 -6.24 0.20
CA MET A 14 -5.37 -6.09 0.92
C MET A 14 -4.37 -5.25 0.11
N SER A 15 -4.33 -5.44 -1.19
CA SER A 15 -3.45 -4.66 -2.09
C SER A 15 -3.84 -3.19 -2.10
N ASN A 16 -5.13 -2.89 -2.18
CA ASN A 16 -5.62 -1.52 -2.09
C ASN A 16 -5.28 -0.88 -0.74
N ALA A 17 -5.45 -1.60 0.35
CA ALA A 17 -5.09 -1.13 1.68
C ALA A 17 -3.58 -0.88 1.81
N LEU A 18 -2.76 -1.79 1.30
CA LEU A 18 -1.31 -1.63 1.32
C LEU A 18 -0.84 -0.44 0.50
N ILE A 19 -1.38 -0.25 -0.69
CA ILE A 19 -1.04 0.89 -1.55
C ILE A 19 -1.44 2.20 -0.87
N LYS A 20 -2.62 2.22 -0.24
CA LYS A 20 -3.13 3.41 0.43
C LYS A 20 -2.33 3.80 1.67
N HIS A 21 -2.12 2.86 2.58
CA HIS A 21 -1.46 3.10 3.86
C HIS A 21 0.04 2.84 3.86
N GLU A 22 0.53 2.17 2.84
CA GLU A 22 1.93 1.76 2.63
C GLU A 22 2.50 0.81 3.69
N GLN A 23 1.74 0.52 4.73
CA GLN A 23 2.07 -0.48 5.76
C GLN A 23 0.78 -1.05 6.34
N ILE A 24 0.65 -2.37 6.35
CA ILE A 24 -0.48 -3.07 6.98
C ILE A 24 0.01 -4.25 7.83
N THR A 25 -0.78 -4.63 8.82
CA THR A 25 -0.54 -5.79 9.67
C THR A 25 -1.51 -6.91 9.29
N THR A 26 -1.00 -8.10 9.09
CA THR A 26 -1.79 -9.27 8.72
C THR A 26 -1.13 -10.56 9.21
N THR A 27 -1.70 -11.72 8.89
CA THR A 27 -1.02 -13.00 9.17
C THR A 27 0.17 -13.18 8.23
N LEU A 28 1.18 -13.92 8.69
CA LEU A 28 2.41 -14.14 7.90
C LEU A 28 2.11 -14.82 6.55
N ALA A 29 1.22 -15.80 6.52
CA ALA A 29 0.84 -16.50 5.29
C ALA A 29 0.20 -15.55 4.26
N LYS A 30 -0.73 -14.70 4.72
CA LYS A 30 -1.36 -13.68 3.86
C LYS A 30 -0.36 -12.66 3.36
N ALA A 31 0.58 -12.22 4.21
CA ALA A 31 1.62 -11.29 3.82
C ALA A 31 2.52 -11.85 2.71
N LYS A 32 2.89 -13.12 2.77
CA LYS A 32 3.69 -13.77 1.73
C LYS A 32 2.97 -13.87 0.39
N GLU A 33 1.68 -14.19 0.41
CA GLU A 33 0.85 -14.23 -0.81
C GLU A 33 0.66 -12.82 -1.38
N LEU A 34 0.35 -11.85 -0.52
CA LEU A 34 0.16 -10.46 -0.92
C LEU A 34 1.42 -9.86 -1.55
N ARG A 35 2.58 -10.18 -1.04
CA ARG A 35 3.87 -9.72 -1.57
C ARG A 35 4.00 -9.99 -3.07
N ARG A 36 3.74 -11.22 -3.49
CA ARG A 36 3.82 -11.61 -4.91
C ARG A 36 2.84 -10.81 -5.76
N PHE A 37 1.64 -10.63 -5.26
CA PHE A 37 0.58 -9.93 -5.97
C PHE A 37 0.90 -8.44 -6.16
N VAL A 38 1.32 -7.78 -5.09
CA VAL A 38 1.63 -6.34 -5.12
C VAL A 38 2.90 -6.04 -5.91
N GLU A 39 3.91 -6.87 -5.84
CA GLU A 39 5.13 -6.67 -6.63
C GLU A 39 4.89 -6.72 -8.13
N LYS A 40 3.99 -7.60 -8.58
CA LYS A 40 3.55 -7.60 -9.98
C LYS A 40 2.86 -6.30 -10.38
N ILE A 41 2.03 -5.76 -9.50
CA ILE A 41 1.33 -4.49 -9.73
C ILE A 41 2.34 -3.34 -9.86
N VAL A 42 3.32 -3.27 -8.99
CA VAL A 42 4.38 -2.25 -9.06
C VAL A 42 5.19 -2.38 -10.35
N THR A 43 5.51 -3.59 -10.76
CA THR A 43 6.20 -3.84 -12.03
C THR A 43 5.39 -3.35 -13.23
N LEU A 44 4.08 -3.58 -13.24
CA LEU A 44 3.18 -3.04 -14.26
C LEU A 44 3.17 -1.50 -14.25
N GLY A 45 3.17 -0.91 -13.06
CA GLY A 45 3.26 0.55 -12.90
C GLY A 45 4.56 1.11 -13.49
N LYS A 46 5.66 0.43 -13.32
CA LYS A 46 6.97 0.82 -13.88
C LYS A 46 7.01 0.74 -15.41
N LYS A 47 6.30 -0.19 -16.02
CA LYS A 47 6.16 -0.24 -17.49
C LYS A 47 5.43 0.99 -18.03
N GLY A 48 4.40 1.46 -17.35
CA GLY A 48 3.72 2.71 -17.64
C GLY A 48 2.91 2.76 -18.93
N ASP A 49 2.79 1.66 -19.65
CA ASP A 49 2.01 1.62 -20.90
C ASP A 49 0.51 1.48 -20.65
N LEU A 50 -0.29 1.69 -21.69
CA LEU A 50 -1.75 1.62 -21.59
C LEU A 50 -2.25 0.21 -21.24
N ILE A 51 -1.60 -0.81 -21.75
CA ILE A 51 -1.95 -2.21 -21.48
C ILE A 51 -1.71 -2.54 -20.01
N SER A 52 -0.57 -2.14 -19.47
CA SER A 52 -0.24 -2.31 -18.05
C SER A 52 -1.23 -1.58 -17.14
N ARG A 53 -1.61 -0.35 -17.51
CA ARG A 53 -2.60 0.43 -16.77
C ARG A 53 -3.97 -0.24 -16.75
N ARG A 54 -4.43 -0.76 -17.90
CA ARG A 54 -5.69 -1.50 -17.98
C ARG A 54 -5.68 -2.77 -17.13
N LYS A 55 -4.59 -3.52 -17.13
CA LYS A 55 -4.42 -4.70 -16.27
C LYS A 55 -4.47 -4.33 -14.79
N THR A 56 -3.83 -3.27 -14.39
CA THR A 56 -3.81 -2.81 -13.00
C THR A 56 -5.21 -2.35 -12.56
N ILE A 57 -5.92 -1.61 -13.38
CA ILE A 57 -7.31 -1.20 -13.09
C ILE A 57 -8.21 -2.43 -12.94
N SER A 58 -8.09 -3.41 -13.83
CA SER A 58 -8.85 -4.66 -13.74
C SER A 58 -8.55 -5.45 -12.46
N THR A 59 -7.30 -5.43 -12.03
CA THR A 59 -6.86 -6.17 -10.84
C THR A 59 -7.26 -5.49 -9.55
N LEU A 60 -7.04 -4.18 -9.42
CA LEU A 60 -7.33 -3.42 -8.20
C LEU A 60 -8.77 -2.94 -8.11
N GLN A 61 -9.42 -2.69 -9.23
CA GLN A 61 -10.77 -2.13 -9.33
C GLN A 61 -10.95 -0.81 -8.55
N ASP A 62 -9.86 -0.06 -8.43
CA ASP A 62 -9.81 1.23 -7.75
C ASP A 62 -8.94 2.19 -8.56
N ASN A 63 -9.55 3.23 -9.12
CA ASN A 63 -8.85 4.19 -9.97
C ASN A 63 -7.85 5.04 -9.19
N LYS A 64 -8.16 5.41 -7.96
CA LYS A 64 -7.26 6.22 -7.11
C LYS A 64 -5.99 5.46 -6.74
N MET A 65 -6.13 4.19 -6.38
CA MET A 65 -4.98 3.35 -6.04
C MET A 65 -4.14 3.04 -7.28
N THR A 66 -4.78 2.79 -8.42
CA THR A 66 -4.10 2.65 -9.70
C THR A 66 -3.29 3.90 -10.06
N GLN A 67 -3.88 5.07 -9.89
CA GLN A 67 -3.20 6.34 -10.13
C GLN A 67 -1.98 6.50 -9.22
N LYS A 68 -2.11 6.15 -7.93
CA LYS A 68 -0.98 6.18 -6.99
C LYS A 68 0.16 5.25 -7.43
N VAL A 69 -0.17 4.05 -7.91
CA VAL A 69 0.84 3.11 -8.42
C VAL A 69 1.64 3.71 -9.57
N PHE A 70 0.96 4.29 -10.56
CA PHE A 70 1.63 4.83 -11.74
C PHE A 70 2.35 6.16 -11.49
N ASP A 71 1.80 7.02 -10.64
CA ASP A 71 2.35 8.36 -10.41
C ASP A 71 3.41 8.40 -9.31
N ILE A 72 3.21 7.65 -8.23
CA ILE A 72 4.06 7.71 -7.03
C ILE A 72 4.97 6.50 -6.92
N LEU A 73 4.40 5.29 -6.87
CA LEU A 73 5.18 4.08 -6.61
C LEU A 73 6.11 3.74 -7.79
N ALA A 74 5.67 3.93 -9.02
CA ALA A 74 6.48 3.69 -10.20
C ALA A 74 7.74 4.59 -10.21
N ASN A 75 7.58 5.85 -9.86
CA ASN A 75 8.71 6.79 -9.76
C ASN A 75 9.63 6.47 -8.59
N ARG A 76 9.06 6.10 -7.44
CA ARG A 76 9.84 5.73 -6.25
C ARG A 76 10.77 4.54 -6.52
N TYR A 77 10.29 3.55 -7.24
CA TYR A 77 11.02 2.30 -7.49
C TYR A 77 11.63 2.20 -8.89
N LYS A 78 11.74 3.31 -9.59
CA LYS A 78 12.27 3.36 -10.96
C LYS A 78 13.63 2.67 -11.10
N ASN A 79 14.51 2.84 -10.11
CA ASN A 79 15.87 2.31 -10.10
C ASN A 79 16.00 0.97 -9.36
N ARG A 80 14.90 0.41 -8.87
CA ARG A 80 14.89 -0.86 -8.14
C ARG A 80 14.30 -1.95 -9.03
N SER A 81 15.04 -3.03 -9.23
CA SER A 81 14.65 -4.11 -10.15
C SER A 81 13.68 -5.13 -9.55
N GLY A 82 13.32 -5.02 -8.30
CA GLY A 82 12.42 -5.92 -7.56
C GLY A 82 12.54 -5.69 -6.06
N GLY A 83 11.85 -6.50 -5.25
CA GLY A 83 11.91 -6.35 -3.81
C GLY A 83 11.36 -5.02 -3.30
N TYR A 84 10.19 -4.62 -3.77
CA TYR A 84 9.56 -3.35 -3.41
C TYR A 84 8.91 -3.35 -2.02
N THR A 85 8.73 -4.52 -1.46
CA THR A 85 8.08 -4.71 -0.15
C THR A 85 8.98 -5.48 0.78
N ARG A 86 8.75 -5.31 2.08
CA ARG A 86 9.39 -6.13 3.11
C ARG A 86 8.35 -6.67 4.07
N ILE A 87 8.63 -7.82 4.67
CA ILE A 87 7.79 -8.45 5.68
C ILE A 87 8.57 -8.52 6.98
N ILE A 88 7.98 -7.98 8.05
CA ILE A 88 8.56 -7.99 9.39
C ILE A 88 7.67 -8.86 10.27
N LYS A 89 8.22 -9.93 10.83
CA LYS A 89 7.49 -10.84 11.72
C LYS A 89 7.25 -10.18 13.08
N LEU A 90 6.00 -10.23 13.56
CA LEU A 90 5.61 -9.65 14.85
C LEU A 90 5.47 -10.68 15.98
N GLY A 91 5.41 -11.96 15.66
CA GLY A 91 5.10 -13.02 16.61
C GLY A 91 3.68 -13.55 16.43
N ASN A 92 3.11 -14.16 17.46
CA ASN A 92 1.82 -14.82 17.37
C ASN A 92 0.69 -13.95 17.91
N ARG A 93 -0.44 -14.00 17.22
CA ARG A 93 -1.62 -13.23 17.60
C ARG A 93 -2.27 -13.80 18.86
N PHE A 94 -2.68 -12.93 19.77
CA PHE A 94 -3.43 -13.32 20.96
C PHE A 94 -4.78 -13.95 20.55
N GLY A 95 -5.12 -15.05 21.17
CA GLY A 95 -6.37 -15.79 20.94
C GLY A 95 -6.17 -17.05 20.12
N ASP A 96 -5.85 -16.94 18.83
CA ASP A 96 -5.69 -18.08 17.92
C ASP A 96 -4.23 -18.50 17.67
N ASN A 97 -3.28 -17.79 18.25
CA ASN A 97 -1.85 -18.07 18.11
C ASN A 97 -1.34 -18.02 16.65
N ALA A 98 -2.06 -17.36 15.74
CA ALA A 98 -1.64 -17.23 14.35
C ALA A 98 -0.39 -16.35 14.23
N PRO A 99 0.64 -16.76 13.45
CA PRO A 99 1.78 -15.91 13.18
C PRO A 99 1.35 -14.63 12.45
N THR A 100 1.75 -13.48 12.96
CA THR A 100 1.45 -12.18 12.38
C THR A 100 2.70 -11.52 11.83
N ALA A 101 2.50 -10.63 10.87
CA ALA A 101 3.56 -9.87 10.24
C ALA A 101 3.07 -8.50 9.80
N VAL A 102 3.99 -7.56 9.71
CA VAL A 102 3.79 -6.30 9.00
C VAL A 102 4.36 -6.46 7.60
N ILE A 103 3.58 -6.11 6.59
CA ILE A 103 4.06 -5.92 5.22
C ILE A 103 4.05 -4.43 4.92
N GLU A 104 5.16 -3.91 4.39
CA GLU A 104 5.32 -2.50 4.08
C GLU A 104 6.09 -2.31 2.78
N PHE A 105 5.88 -1.17 2.14
CA PHE A 105 6.74 -0.74 1.05
C PHE A 105 8.09 -0.27 1.56
N VAL A 106 9.15 -0.61 0.86
CA VAL A 106 10.48 -0.06 1.09
C VAL A 106 10.44 1.44 0.79
N ASP A 107 11.05 2.25 1.63
CA ASP A 107 10.99 3.72 1.54
C ASP A 107 9.54 4.26 1.57
N ARG A 108 8.71 3.68 2.43
CA ARG A 108 7.31 4.06 2.58
C ARG A 108 7.13 5.51 3.03
N ASP A 109 6.02 6.11 2.63
CA ASP A 109 5.55 7.38 3.17
C ASP A 109 4.86 7.15 4.53
N GLU A 110 5.48 7.59 5.61
CA GLU A 110 4.93 7.44 6.96
C GLU A 110 3.63 8.19 7.17
N ASN A 111 3.40 9.26 6.44
CA ASN A 111 2.19 10.07 6.53
C ASN A 111 0.97 9.40 5.88
N ALA A 112 1.17 8.38 5.05
CA ALA A 112 0.08 7.67 4.40
C ALA A 112 -0.67 6.72 5.34
N LYS A 113 0.00 6.23 6.39
CA LYS A 113 -0.57 5.24 7.30
C LYS A 113 -1.71 5.82 8.13
N GLY A 114 -2.81 5.11 8.17
CA GLY A 114 -3.93 5.43 9.06
C GLY A 114 -4.81 6.59 8.60
N LEU A 115 -4.75 6.99 7.35
CA LEU A 115 -5.56 8.11 6.84
C LEU A 115 -7.08 7.91 7.00
N ASP A 116 -7.52 6.65 7.06
CA ASP A 116 -8.94 6.30 7.26
C ASP A 116 -9.24 5.79 8.67
N SER A 117 -8.23 5.74 9.55
CA SER A 117 -8.35 5.15 10.88
C SER A 117 -8.37 6.25 11.94
N GLY A 118 -9.53 6.51 12.52
CA GLY A 118 -9.68 7.44 13.62
C GLY A 118 -10.16 8.84 13.21
N PRO A 119 -10.26 9.78 14.16
CA PRO A 119 -10.70 11.12 13.86
C PRO A 119 -9.75 11.81 12.89
N ILE A 120 -10.33 12.54 11.95
CA ILE A 120 -9.56 13.36 11.02
C ILE A 120 -8.84 14.41 11.85
N ILE A 121 -7.53 14.26 12.01
CA ILE A 121 -6.70 15.33 12.53
C ILE A 121 -6.52 16.31 11.38
N GLU A 122 -7.27 17.39 11.39
CA GLU A 122 -6.99 18.52 10.52
C GLU A 122 -5.55 18.96 10.82
N LYS A 123 -4.65 18.69 9.90
CA LYS A 123 -3.36 19.36 9.93
C LYS A 123 -3.67 20.83 9.75
N LYS A 124 -3.70 21.59 10.84
CA LYS A 124 -3.62 23.05 10.74
C LYS A 124 -2.39 23.31 9.91
N SER A 125 -2.62 23.83 8.72
CA SER A 125 -1.56 24.31 7.87
C SER A 125 -0.71 25.27 8.70
N THR A 126 0.55 24.97 8.84
CA THR A 126 1.55 25.82 9.46
C THR A 126 1.85 27.05 8.60
N GLU A 127 0.93 27.45 7.74
CA GLU A 127 1.08 28.57 6.82
C GLU A 127 0.55 29.90 7.37
N GLU A 128 0.05 29.92 8.62
CA GLU A 128 -0.47 31.17 9.22
C GLU A 128 0.48 31.83 10.23
N VAL A 129 1.76 31.57 10.20
CA VAL A 129 2.70 32.18 11.16
C VAL A 129 3.71 33.14 10.51
N GLU A 130 3.58 33.51 9.26
CA GLU A 130 4.48 34.47 8.62
C GLU A 130 3.81 35.72 8.06
N GLU A 131 2.76 36.22 8.69
CA GLU A 131 2.35 37.59 8.47
C GLU A 131 2.20 38.33 9.79
N GLN A 132 3.32 38.70 10.37
CA GLN A 132 3.31 39.87 11.27
C GLN A 132 3.74 41.07 10.44
N PRO A 133 2.85 42.01 10.23
CA PRO A 133 3.27 43.28 9.65
C PRO A 133 4.22 43.97 10.64
N GLN A 134 5.42 44.14 10.19
CA GLN A 134 6.31 45.06 10.88
C GLN A 134 5.80 46.48 10.63
N ALA A 135 5.28 47.05 11.67
CA ALA A 135 5.03 48.47 11.65
C ALA A 135 6.33 49.25 11.87
#